data_0b7dc808104d03c74346e270b413a504
#
_entry.id   0b7dc808104d03c74346e270b413a504
#
_cell.length_a   1.000
_cell.length_b   1.000
_cell.length_c   1.000
_cell.angle_alpha   90.00
_cell.angle_beta   90.00
_cell.angle_gamma   90.00
#
_symmetry.space_group_name_H-M   'P 1'
#
loop_
_entity.id
_entity.type
_entity.pdbx_description
1 polymer ?
#
loop_
_entity_poly.entity_id
_entity_poly.type
_entity_poly.pdbx_seq_one_letter_code
_entity_poly.pdbx_strand_id
1 'polypeptide(L)'
;QTFKGNTQEDSGVNLLLPDDVFYQRICSTRFDICLEMNNTHTGVMSLPVLALLLIFLVGGSVGYLAGFSVYARINRLNSMDMRLKKAIFNRELFLEYQPQFRLSDQRIVGAEVLVRWHDVVFGNVSPEFFIRLAERLGVYRNITRFVIEQALHDMSLILASHPDISLSINV
;
A
#
# COMPACT_ATOMS: atom_id res chain seq x y z
N GLN A 1 -52.41 48.38 -0.05
CA GLN A 1 -51.96 49.73 0.34
C GLN A 1 -50.44 49.81 0.12
N THR A 2 -50.10 50.58 -0.92
CA THR A 2 -48.78 50.80 -1.41
C THR A 2 -48.03 51.80 -0.50
N PHE A 3 -47.02 51.34 0.23
CA PHE A 3 -46.16 52.25 1.01
C PHE A 3 -45.14 52.89 0.06
N LYS A 4 -45.28 54.17 -0.22
CA LYS A 4 -44.27 55.03 -0.82
C LYS A 4 -43.31 55.47 0.31
N GLY A 5 -42.12 54.89 0.37
CA GLY A 5 -41.06 55.38 1.24
C GLY A 5 -40.43 56.61 0.62
N ASN A 6 -40.43 57.72 1.34
CA ASN A 6 -39.76 58.96 0.99
C ASN A 6 -38.29 58.80 1.41
N THR A 7 -37.38 58.68 0.47
CA THR A 7 -35.97 58.73 0.68
C THR A 7 -35.52 60.17 0.83
N GLN A 8 -35.25 60.60 2.04
CA GLN A 8 -34.54 61.86 2.29
C GLN A 8 -33.04 61.58 2.27
N GLU A 9 -32.37 62.07 1.25
CA GLU A 9 -30.90 62.15 1.15
C GLU A 9 -30.39 63.07 2.27
N ASP A 10 -29.68 62.53 3.22
CA ASP A 10 -28.91 63.31 4.19
C ASP A 10 -27.44 63.34 3.72
N SER A 11 -27.02 64.59 3.39
CA SER A 11 -25.70 64.89 2.90
C SER A 11 -24.74 64.92 4.10
N GLY A 12 -23.73 64.08 4.05
CA GLY A 12 -22.59 64.35 4.87
C GLY A 12 -21.89 63.16 5.51
N VAL A 13 -20.79 62.89 4.96
CA VAL A 13 -19.60 62.19 5.36
C VAL A 13 -19.28 61.03 4.43
N ASN A 14 -18.51 61.32 3.39
CA ASN A 14 -17.78 60.33 2.61
C ASN A 14 -16.63 59.79 3.51
N LEU A 15 -16.95 58.78 4.32
CA LEU A 15 -15.96 57.90 4.85
C LEU A 15 -15.64 56.89 3.74
N LEU A 16 -14.39 56.86 3.25
CA LEU A 16 -13.91 55.84 2.32
C LEU A 16 -13.98 54.48 3.06
N LEU A 17 -15.08 53.82 2.96
CA LEU A 17 -15.27 52.42 3.38
C LEU A 17 -14.81 51.51 2.22
N PRO A 18 -14.13 50.40 2.52
CA PRO A 18 -13.81 49.43 1.49
C PRO A 18 -15.11 48.91 0.82
N ASP A 19 -15.05 48.64 -0.48
CA ASP A 19 -16.19 48.32 -1.37
C ASP A 19 -17.06 47.11 -0.94
N ASP A 20 -16.80 46.48 0.19
CA ASP A 20 -17.43 45.23 0.61
C ASP A 20 -18.35 45.35 1.84
N VAL A 21 -18.63 46.58 2.33
CA VAL A 21 -19.50 46.78 3.49
C VAL A 21 -20.84 47.38 3.07
N PHE A 22 -21.86 46.56 3.05
CA PHE A 22 -23.25 47.05 2.84
C PHE A 22 -23.77 47.64 4.13
N TYR A 23 -23.92 48.97 4.17
CA TYR A 23 -24.50 49.69 5.27
C TYR A 23 -25.91 50.20 4.89
N GLN A 24 -26.95 49.74 5.58
CA GLN A 24 -28.31 50.20 5.34
C GLN A 24 -28.94 50.65 6.65
N ARG A 25 -29.31 51.93 6.70
CA ARG A 25 -30.01 52.53 7.83
C ARG A 25 -31.45 52.80 7.43
N ILE A 26 -32.41 52.20 8.12
CA ILE A 26 -33.87 52.43 7.93
C ILE A 26 -34.44 53.04 9.20
N CYS A 27 -34.91 54.29 9.11
CA CYS A 27 -35.50 54.99 10.23
C CYS A 27 -37.03 55.04 10.09
N SER A 28 -37.77 54.78 11.18
CA SER A 28 -39.21 54.93 11.25
C SER A 28 -39.57 56.33 11.77
N THR A 29 -40.24 57.13 10.95
CA THR A 29 -40.70 58.46 11.30
C THR A 29 -41.86 58.46 12.35
N ARG A 30 -42.41 57.30 12.67
CA ARG A 30 -43.51 57.15 13.59
C ARG A 30 -43.11 56.79 15.03
N PHE A 31 -41.93 56.20 15.18
CA PHE A 31 -41.47 55.64 16.45
C PHE A 31 -40.07 56.14 16.87
N ASP A 32 -39.48 57.03 16.10
CA ASP A 32 -38.11 57.60 16.34
C ASP A 32 -37.03 56.51 16.55
N ILE A 33 -37.17 55.37 15.86
CA ILE A 33 -36.27 54.23 15.95
C ILE A 33 -35.60 54.04 14.59
N CYS A 34 -34.26 53.95 14.58
CA CYS A 34 -33.47 53.59 13.41
C CYS A 34 -32.89 52.22 13.57
N LEU A 35 -33.06 51.38 12.56
CA LEU A 35 -32.42 50.06 12.43
C LEU A 35 -31.21 50.22 11.52
N GLU A 36 -30.06 49.85 12.05
CA GLU A 36 -28.81 49.79 11.29
C GLU A 36 -28.46 48.33 11.04
N MET A 37 -28.39 47.92 9.78
CA MET A 37 -27.89 46.61 9.37
C MET A 37 -26.50 46.75 8.77
N ASN A 38 -25.56 46.10 9.39
CA ASN A 38 -24.22 45.98 8.91
C ASN A 38 -23.95 44.49 8.61
N ASN A 39 -23.67 44.18 7.36
CA ASN A 39 -23.36 42.83 6.96
C ASN A 39 -21.82 42.75 6.67
N THR A 40 -21.09 42.28 7.64
CA THR A 40 -19.69 41.91 7.42
C THR A 40 -19.64 40.49 6.91
N HIS A 41 -19.55 40.33 5.61
CA HIS A 41 -19.23 39.02 5.03
C HIS A 41 -17.82 38.57 5.44
N THR A 42 -17.68 38.06 6.64
CA THR A 42 -16.53 37.27 7.04
C THR A 42 -16.70 35.81 6.62
N GLY A 43 -16.97 35.61 5.33
CA GLY A 43 -17.03 34.28 4.78
C GLY A 43 -15.63 33.78 4.38
N VAL A 44 -15.46 32.49 4.31
CA VAL A 44 -14.25 31.78 3.82
C VAL A 44 -13.79 32.26 2.41
N MET A 45 -14.62 33.04 1.72
CA MET A 45 -14.30 33.65 0.42
C MET A 45 -13.36 34.86 0.45
N SER A 46 -13.00 35.38 1.64
CA SER A 46 -12.05 36.49 1.79
C SER A 46 -10.59 36.06 1.93
N LEU A 47 -10.32 34.77 1.95
CA LEU A 47 -8.93 34.28 1.89
C LEU A 47 -8.32 34.63 0.53
N PRO A 48 -7.18 35.30 0.48
CA PRO A 48 -6.55 35.63 -0.77
C PRO A 48 -6.32 34.35 -1.59
N VAL A 49 -6.57 34.40 -2.88
CA VAL A 49 -6.42 33.26 -3.81
C VAL A 49 -5.10 32.53 -3.60
N LEU A 50 -4.06 33.27 -3.27
CA LEU A 50 -2.74 32.71 -2.93
C LEU A 50 -2.78 31.74 -1.75
N ALA A 51 -3.55 32.03 -0.69
CA ALA A 51 -3.68 31.15 0.46
C ALA A 51 -4.41 29.86 0.11
N LEU A 52 -5.44 29.91 -0.72
CA LEU A 52 -6.14 28.73 -1.24
C LEU A 52 -5.22 27.88 -2.11
N LEU A 53 -4.44 28.50 -2.99
CA LEU A 53 -3.46 27.79 -3.82
C LEU A 53 -2.41 27.10 -2.94
N LEU A 54 -1.90 27.74 -1.89
CA LEU A 54 -0.96 27.14 -0.94
C LEU A 54 -1.57 25.96 -0.20
N ILE A 55 -2.82 26.06 0.26
CA ILE A 55 -3.53 24.95 0.91
C ILE A 55 -3.67 23.75 -0.03
N PHE A 56 -4.05 23.97 -1.29
CA PHE A 56 -4.14 22.91 -2.28
C PHE A 56 -2.77 22.29 -2.59
N LEU A 57 -1.74 23.10 -2.69
CA LEU A 57 -0.37 22.65 -2.98
C LEU A 57 0.20 21.80 -1.83
N VAL A 58 0.03 22.25 -0.60
CA VAL A 58 0.47 21.52 0.60
C VAL A 58 -0.37 20.26 0.80
N GLY A 59 -1.70 20.37 0.73
CA GLY A 59 -2.60 19.23 0.87
C GLY A 59 -2.37 18.17 -0.22
N GLY A 60 -2.22 18.61 -1.47
CA GLY A 60 -1.92 17.75 -2.61
C GLY A 60 -0.57 17.04 -2.47
N SER A 61 0.48 17.76 -2.03
CA SER A 61 1.81 17.16 -1.81
C SER A 61 1.81 16.14 -0.68
N VAL A 62 1.15 16.41 0.43
CA VAL A 62 1.00 15.46 1.54
C VAL A 62 0.22 14.21 1.09
N GLY A 63 -0.89 14.40 0.38
CA GLY A 63 -1.68 13.29 -0.17
C GLY A 63 -0.89 12.43 -1.15
N TYR A 64 -0.11 13.05 -2.04
CA TYR A 64 0.77 12.35 -2.97
C TYR A 64 1.85 11.53 -2.25
N LEU A 65 2.54 12.12 -1.28
CA LEU A 65 3.58 11.42 -0.51
C LEU A 65 3.00 10.25 0.30
N ALA A 66 1.85 10.44 0.91
CA ALA A 66 1.16 9.36 1.62
C ALA A 66 0.77 8.22 0.67
N GLY A 67 0.13 8.54 -0.46
CA GLY A 67 -0.25 7.55 -1.49
C GLY A 67 0.96 6.82 -2.08
N PHE A 68 2.02 7.54 -2.41
CA PHE A 68 3.28 6.96 -2.89
C PHE A 68 3.92 6.03 -1.85
N SER A 69 3.91 6.42 -0.57
CA SER A 69 4.44 5.58 0.52
C SER A 69 3.67 4.27 0.68
N VAL A 70 2.35 4.33 0.61
CA VAL A 70 1.48 3.14 0.65
C VAL A 70 1.73 2.25 -0.57
N TYR A 71 1.76 2.83 -1.76
CA TYR A 71 2.05 2.10 -3.01
C TYR A 71 3.41 1.41 -2.97
N ALA A 72 4.47 2.12 -2.57
CA ALA A 72 5.82 1.57 -2.44
C ALA A 72 5.88 0.43 -1.41
N ARG A 73 5.13 0.55 -0.31
CA ARG A 73 5.05 -0.49 0.72
C ARG A 73 4.35 -1.75 0.22
N ILE A 74 3.23 -1.60 -0.50
CA ILE A 74 2.51 -2.72 -1.11
C ILE A 74 3.39 -3.44 -2.14
N ASN A 75 4.05 -2.70 -3.03
CA ASN A 75 4.95 -3.29 -4.02
C ASN A 75 6.13 -4.03 -3.37
N ARG A 76 6.67 -3.49 -2.28
CA ARG A 76 7.77 -4.14 -1.55
C ARG A 76 7.31 -5.44 -0.87
N LEU A 77 6.12 -5.46 -0.29
CA LEU A 77 5.54 -6.67 0.33
C LEU A 77 5.19 -7.75 -0.70
N ASN A 78 4.86 -7.36 -1.92
CA ASN A 78 4.57 -8.27 -3.03
C ASN A 78 5.81 -8.65 -3.85
N SER A 79 7.01 -8.16 -3.48
CA SER A 79 8.23 -8.54 -4.18
C SER A 79 8.55 -10.02 -3.99
N MET A 80 9.10 -10.67 -5.03
CA MET A 80 9.57 -12.07 -4.98
C MET A 80 10.50 -12.34 -3.80
N ASP A 81 11.34 -11.36 -3.46
CA ASP A 81 12.28 -11.44 -2.34
C ASP A 81 11.58 -11.68 -1.00
N MET A 82 10.51 -10.92 -0.74
CA MET A 82 9.72 -11.06 0.50
C MET A 82 8.88 -12.33 0.49
N ARG A 83 8.36 -12.71 -0.68
CA ARG A 83 7.57 -13.92 -0.83
C ARG A 83 8.39 -15.18 -0.61
N LEU A 84 9.61 -15.23 -1.17
CA LEU A 84 10.53 -16.35 -0.93
C LEU A 84 10.91 -16.46 0.55
N LYS A 85 11.27 -15.35 1.20
CA LYS A 85 11.57 -15.36 2.65
C LYS A 85 10.40 -15.87 3.48
N LYS A 86 9.18 -15.45 3.13
CA LYS A 86 7.95 -15.91 3.80
C LYS A 86 7.72 -17.40 3.55
N ALA A 87 7.87 -17.87 2.30
CA ALA A 87 7.71 -19.27 1.94
C ALA A 87 8.67 -20.18 2.71
N ILE A 88 9.94 -19.78 2.85
CA ILE A 88 10.93 -20.51 3.64
C ILE A 88 10.53 -20.54 5.12
N PHE A 89 10.14 -19.39 5.68
CA PHE A 89 9.74 -19.28 7.08
C PHE A 89 8.48 -20.10 7.41
N ASN A 90 7.48 -20.07 6.53
CA ASN A 90 6.21 -20.79 6.69
C ASN A 90 6.29 -22.26 6.25
N ARG A 91 7.44 -22.76 5.80
CA ARG A 91 7.60 -24.10 5.23
C ARG A 91 6.64 -24.37 4.06
N GLU A 92 6.46 -23.40 3.17
CA GLU A 92 5.63 -23.50 1.97
C GLU A 92 6.36 -24.15 0.79
N LEU A 93 7.65 -24.47 0.94
CA LEU A 93 8.42 -25.28 0.00
C LEU A 93 8.03 -26.75 0.17
N PHE A 94 8.12 -27.52 -0.90
CA PHE A 94 7.89 -28.96 -0.85
C PHE A 94 8.94 -29.72 -1.68
N LEU A 95 8.99 -31.02 -1.49
CA LEU A 95 9.95 -31.89 -2.18
C LEU A 95 9.24 -32.79 -3.16
N GLU A 96 9.84 -32.97 -4.33
CA GLU A 96 9.54 -34.04 -5.27
C GLU A 96 10.71 -35.01 -5.29
N TYR A 97 10.41 -36.28 -5.47
CA TYR A 97 11.40 -37.35 -5.49
C TYR A 97 11.39 -37.97 -6.88
N GLN A 98 12.52 -37.84 -7.61
CA GLN A 98 12.69 -38.43 -8.91
C GLN A 98 13.44 -39.77 -8.76
N PRO A 99 12.78 -40.92 -9.02
CA PRO A 99 13.42 -42.22 -8.85
C PRO A 99 14.56 -42.43 -9.85
N GLN A 100 15.66 -43.05 -9.39
CA GLN A 100 16.80 -43.41 -10.18
C GLN A 100 16.80 -44.94 -10.37
N PHE A 101 16.89 -45.37 -11.64
CA PHE A 101 16.86 -46.77 -12.01
C PHE A 101 18.23 -47.24 -12.47
N ARG A 102 18.62 -48.44 -12.05
CA ARG A 102 19.79 -49.11 -12.60
C ARG A 102 19.40 -49.69 -13.98
N LEU A 103 20.18 -49.36 -15.01
CA LEU A 103 19.86 -49.74 -16.39
C LEU A 103 19.94 -51.25 -16.65
N SER A 104 20.74 -51.98 -15.89
CA SER A 104 20.97 -53.43 -16.12
C SER A 104 19.80 -54.31 -15.70
N ASP A 105 19.06 -53.92 -14.64
CA ASP A 105 18.00 -54.71 -14.05
C ASP A 105 16.71 -53.90 -13.76
N GLN A 106 16.71 -52.63 -14.14
CA GLN A 106 15.59 -51.69 -14.00
C GLN A 106 15.07 -51.53 -12.55
N ARG A 107 15.91 -51.86 -11.56
CA ARG A 107 15.57 -51.67 -10.17
C ARG A 107 15.83 -50.23 -9.72
N ILE A 108 15.01 -49.73 -8.80
CA ILE A 108 15.20 -48.46 -8.15
C ILE A 108 16.43 -48.57 -7.25
N VAL A 109 17.43 -47.73 -7.45
CA VAL A 109 18.66 -47.67 -6.67
C VAL A 109 18.79 -46.39 -5.87
N GLY A 110 17.92 -45.42 -6.12
CA GLY A 110 17.94 -44.15 -5.41
C GLY A 110 16.81 -43.23 -5.83
N ALA A 111 16.85 -42.06 -5.26
CA ALA A 111 15.98 -40.96 -5.69
C ALA A 111 16.74 -39.65 -5.62
N GLU A 112 16.47 -38.75 -6.56
CA GLU A 112 16.92 -37.37 -6.51
C GLU A 112 15.84 -36.52 -5.84
N VAL A 113 16.29 -35.73 -4.87
CA VAL A 113 15.42 -34.81 -4.10
C VAL A 113 15.39 -33.47 -4.78
N LEU A 114 14.23 -33.05 -5.23
CA LEU A 114 14.03 -31.83 -5.98
C LEU A 114 13.11 -30.89 -5.20
N VAL A 115 13.68 -29.75 -4.74
CA VAL A 115 12.89 -28.73 -4.05
C VAL A 115 12.00 -27.98 -5.03
N ARG A 116 10.76 -27.70 -4.60
CA ARG A 116 9.73 -26.98 -5.38
C ARG A 116 9.14 -25.85 -4.57
N TRP A 117 8.73 -24.84 -5.29
CA TRP A 117 8.01 -23.71 -4.72
C TRP A 117 6.81 -23.37 -5.61
N HIS A 118 5.62 -23.39 -4.99
CA HIS A 118 4.40 -22.90 -5.61
C HIS A 118 3.98 -21.62 -4.91
N ASP A 119 4.04 -20.49 -5.62
CA ASP A 119 3.63 -19.20 -5.10
C ASP A 119 2.20 -18.88 -5.53
N VAL A 120 1.38 -18.34 -4.62
CA VAL A 120 -0.05 -18.05 -4.89
C VAL A 120 -0.29 -17.00 -5.98
N VAL A 121 0.71 -16.18 -6.31
CA VAL A 121 0.63 -15.13 -7.34
C VAL A 121 1.33 -15.57 -8.62
N PHE A 122 2.52 -16.16 -8.50
CA PHE A 122 3.38 -16.51 -9.63
C PHE A 122 3.26 -17.96 -10.07
N GLY A 123 2.49 -18.77 -9.34
CA GLY A 123 2.36 -20.21 -9.63
C GLY A 123 3.63 -20.98 -9.34
N ASN A 124 3.95 -21.97 -10.18
CA ASN A 124 5.17 -22.78 -10.05
C ASN A 124 6.40 -21.95 -10.42
N VAL A 125 7.23 -21.69 -9.43
CA VAL A 125 8.48 -20.93 -9.61
C VAL A 125 9.63 -21.89 -9.92
N SER A 126 10.40 -21.58 -10.98
CA SER A 126 11.54 -22.39 -11.39
C SER A 126 12.58 -22.52 -10.25
N PRO A 127 13.08 -23.73 -9.94
CA PRO A 127 14.12 -23.94 -8.94
C PRO A 127 15.37 -23.09 -9.19
N GLU A 128 15.86 -23.03 -10.42
CA GLU A 128 17.02 -22.22 -10.78
C GLU A 128 16.81 -20.73 -10.43
N PHE A 129 15.61 -20.23 -10.59
CA PHE A 129 15.32 -18.84 -10.31
C PHE A 129 15.30 -18.58 -8.78
N PHE A 130 14.54 -19.36 -8.01
CA PHE A 130 14.42 -19.06 -6.58
C PHE A 130 15.66 -19.47 -5.78
N ILE A 131 16.45 -20.44 -6.23
CA ILE A 131 17.75 -20.79 -5.62
C ILE A 131 18.73 -19.62 -5.78
N ARG A 132 18.91 -19.08 -7.00
CA ARG A 132 19.72 -17.86 -7.21
C ARG A 132 19.23 -16.67 -6.41
N LEU A 133 17.91 -16.54 -6.28
CA LEU A 133 17.32 -15.51 -5.44
C LEU A 133 17.67 -15.70 -3.97
N ALA A 134 17.58 -16.94 -3.47
CA ALA A 134 17.93 -17.29 -2.09
C ALA A 134 19.40 -17.03 -1.76
N GLU A 135 20.32 -17.31 -2.69
CA GLU A 135 21.74 -16.99 -2.57
C GLU A 135 21.96 -15.49 -2.42
N ARG A 136 21.39 -14.69 -3.33
CA ARG A 136 21.46 -13.22 -3.29
C ARG A 136 20.91 -12.64 -1.99
N LEU A 137 19.84 -13.25 -1.46
CA LEU A 137 19.20 -12.83 -0.21
C LEU A 137 19.86 -13.36 1.05
N GLY A 138 20.87 -14.24 0.93
CA GLY A 138 21.55 -14.87 2.04
C GLY A 138 20.73 -15.91 2.81
N VAL A 139 19.64 -16.42 2.21
CA VAL A 139 18.70 -17.38 2.83
C VAL A 139 18.84 -18.80 2.27
N TYR A 140 19.79 -19.04 1.37
CA TYR A 140 20.05 -20.34 0.75
C TYR A 140 20.28 -21.47 1.78
N ARG A 141 21.04 -21.20 2.84
CA ARG A 141 21.29 -22.16 3.93
C ARG A 141 19.99 -22.67 4.59
N ASN A 142 18.97 -21.83 4.63
CA ASN A 142 17.68 -22.22 5.21
C ASN A 142 16.94 -23.21 4.30
N ILE A 143 17.04 -23.03 2.98
CA ILE A 143 16.50 -23.99 1.99
C ILE A 143 17.25 -25.32 2.11
N THR A 144 18.59 -25.30 2.12
CA THR A 144 19.40 -26.52 2.26
C THR A 144 19.03 -27.30 3.51
N ARG A 145 18.91 -26.61 4.66
CA ARG A 145 18.50 -27.25 5.91
C ARG A 145 17.10 -27.85 5.80
N PHE A 146 16.15 -27.12 5.26
CA PHE A 146 14.78 -27.62 5.05
C PHE A 146 14.78 -28.87 4.18
N VAL A 147 15.50 -28.86 3.05
CA VAL A 147 15.56 -29.99 2.13
C VAL A 147 16.10 -31.24 2.82
N ILE A 148 17.22 -31.11 3.57
CA ILE A 148 17.84 -32.23 4.29
C ILE A 148 16.88 -32.78 5.36
N GLU A 149 16.34 -31.92 6.21
CA GLU A 149 15.43 -32.31 7.31
C GLU A 149 14.19 -33.01 6.76
N GLN A 150 13.57 -32.43 5.74
CA GLN A 150 12.35 -32.93 5.15
C GLN A 150 12.60 -34.26 4.40
N ALA A 151 13.67 -34.35 3.60
CA ALA A 151 14.00 -35.57 2.86
C ALA A 151 14.30 -36.75 3.79
N LEU A 152 15.04 -36.53 4.88
CA LEU A 152 15.30 -37.56 5.89
C LEU A 152 14.01 -37.98 6.60
N HIS A 153 13.13 -37.03 6.90
CA HIS A 153 11.85 -37.35 7.51
C HIS A 153 10.97 -38.20 6.58
N ASP A 154 10.77 -37.76 5.35
CA ASP A 154 9.89 -38.41 4.36
C ASP A 154 10.38 -39.81 3.97
N MET A 155 11.68 -39.97 3.86
CA MET A 155 12.30 -41.23 3.39
C MET A 155 12.76 -42.17 4.52
N SER A 156 12.57 -41.79 5.78
CA SER A 156 13.09 -42.51 6.95
C SER A 156 12.72 -44.00 6.95
N LEU A 157 11.46 -44.33 6.68
CA LEU A 157 10.97 -45.71 6.65
C LEU A 157 11.51 -46.51 5.46
N ILE A 158 11.65 -45.87 4.31
CA ILE A 158 12.16 -46.49 3.09
C ILE A 158 13.66 -46.80 3.25
N LEU A 159 14.43 -45.83 3.74
CA LEU A 159 15.87 -46.01 3.98
C LEU A 159 16.14 -47.06 5.06
N ALA A 160 15.30 -47.16 6.08
CA ALA A 160 15.44 -48.19 7.11
C ALA A 160 15.16 -49.60 6.57
N SER A 161 14.20 -49.77 5.63
CA SER A 161 13.84 -51.06 5.06
C SER A 161 14.66 -51.45 3.81
N HIS A 162 15.28 -50.46 3.16
CA HIS A 162 16.07 -50.65 1.93
C HIS A 162 17.41 -49.91 2.03
N PRO A 163 18.38 -50.44 2.73
CA PRO A 163 19.67 -49.75 2.99
C PRO A 163 20.52 -49.54 1.70
N ASP A 164 20.19 -50.22 0.61
CA ASP A 164 20.84 -50.06 -0.69
C ASP A 164 20.32 -48.85 -1.50
N ILE A 165 19.26 -48.19 -1.05
CA ILE A 165 18.72 -47.01 -1.70
C ILE A 165 19.49 -45.77 -1.25
N SER A 166 19.93 -44.97 -2.22
CA SER A 166 20.60 -43.68 -1.97
C SER A 166 19.68 -42.49 -2.26
N LEU A 167 19.88 -41.42 -1.48
CA LEU A 167 19.28 -40.13 -1.78
C LEU A 167 20.30 -39.15 -2.30
N SER A 168 20.07 -38.61 -3.48
CA SER A 168 20.86 -37.51 -4.04
C SER A 168 20.14 -36.18 -3.77
N ILE A 169 20.76 -35.29 -3.04
CA ILE A 169 20.24 -33.96 -2.76
C ILE A 169 21.02 -32.96 -3.60
N ASN A 170 20.34 -32.35 -4.55
CA ASN A 170 20.91 -31.28 -5.36
C ASN A 170 20.52 -29.95 -4.76
N VAL A 171 21.48 -29.32 -4.10
CA VAL A 171 21.28 -28.02 -3.39
C VAL A 171 22.37 -27.06 -3.78
#